data_2fb6f99a66e1ffe2f2a07c7a70c238eb
#
_entry.id   2fb6f99a66e1ffe2f2a07c7a70c238eb
#
_cell.length_a   1.000
_cell.length_b   1.000
_cell.length_c   1.000
_cell.angle_alpha   90.00
_cell.angle_beta   90.00
_cell.angle_gamma   90.00
#
_symmetry.space_group_name_H-M   'P 1'
#
loop_
_entity.id
_entity.type
_entity.pdbx_description
1 polymer ?
#
loop_
_entity_poly.entity_id
_entity_poly.type
_entity_poly.pdbx_seq_one_letter_code
_entity_poly.pdbx_strand_id
1 'polypeptide(L)'
;MLTSFAGGSIFGRRHGGGSPGVVALHGWGRRSDDFSALLAGIDAVALDLPGFGASPAPQEAMGAAGYADAVLPVLRSLSSPPIVVGHSFGGRVAVCLAAAHPDLVRGLVLTGVPLVRRHGGRRPSWTYRMLRSAHRMHLISDARMEAVRRRRGSPDYRAASGVMRDVLVMAVNESYEDQLAGLRVPVRMVWGEDDRETPVDIARVALGVMLDAGVDARLDVISGAGHFLPVERPETVRPLIEPGEWR
;
A
#
# COMPACT_ATOMS: atom_id res chain seq x y z
N MET A 1 -16.55 1.55 -14.70
CA MET A 1 -17.14 0.22 -14.93
C MET A 1 -16.24 -0.82 -14.28
N LEU A 2 -16.79 -1.82 -13.56
CA LEU A 2 -15.99 -2.92 -13.02
C LEU A 2 -15.46 -3.78 -14.18
N THR A 3 -14.17 -4.07 -14.15
CA THR A 3 -13.44 -4.75 -15.22
C THR A 3 -12.56 -5.85 -14.62
N SER A 4 -12.44 -6.96 -15.31
CA SER A 4 -11.54 -8.08 -14.97
C SER A 4 -10.20 -7.89 -15.67
N PHE A 5 -9.12 -8.17 -14.96
CA PHE A 5 -7.73 -8.12 -15.44
C PHE A 5 -7.02 -9.44 -15.11
N ALA A 6 -5.83 -9.64 -15.68
CA ALA A 6 -4.94 -10.75 -15.39
C ALA A 6 -5.67 -12.13 -15.42
N GLY A 7 -6.49 -12.37 -16.45
CA GLY A 7 -7.22 -13.62 -16.59
C GLY A 7 -8.30 -13.87 -15.53
N GLY A 8 -8.80 -12.83 -14.87
CA GLY A 8 -9.84 -12.93 -13.84
C GLY A 8 -9.31 -13.00 -12.41
N SER A 9 -8.00 -12.90 -12.20
CA SER A 9 -7.40 -12.89 -10.85
C SER A 9 -7.41 -11.52 -10.18
N ILE A 10 -7.53 -10.43 -10.95
CA ILE A 10 -7.61 -9.06 -10.46
C ILE A 10 -8.86 -8.41 -11.06
N PHE A 11 -9.58 -7.68 -10.23
CA PHE A 11 -10.69 -6.83 -10.65
C PHE A 11 -10.36 -5.36 -10.35
N GLY A 12 -11.10 -4.45 -10.94
CA GLY A 12 -10.89 -3.03 -10.70
C GLY A 12 -11.85 -2.17 -11.49
N ARG A 13 -11.74 -0.85 -11.34
CA ARG A 13 -12.54 0.13 -12.07
C ARG A 13 -11.70 0.82 -13.12
N ARG A 14 -12.17 0.78 -14.36
CA ARG A 14 -11.63 1.59 -15.43
C ARG A 14 -12.30 2.96 -15.43
N HIS A 15 -11.48 4.00 -15.56
CA HIS A 15 -11.84 5.40 -15.72
C HIS A 15 -11.39 5.89 -17.09
N GLY A 16 -12.12 6.85 -17.67
CA GLY A 16 -11.87 7.33 -19.01
C GLY A 16 -12.17 6.31 -20.11
N GLY A 17 -11.81 6.62 -21.34
CA GLY A 17 -12.03 5.79 -22.54
C GLY A 17 -10.75 5.44 -23.29
N GLY A 18 -9.64 6.10 -22.93
CA GLY A 18 -8.32 5.91 -23.54
C GLY A 18 -7.46 4.85 -22.87
N SER A 19 -6.18 4.79 -23.26
CA SER A 19 -5.19 3.92 -22.62
C SER A 19 -4.84 4.44 -21.23
N PRO A 20 -4.92 3.60 -20.18
CA PRO A 20 -4.64 4.05 -18.82
C PRO A 20 -3.22 4.56 -18.64
N GLY A 21 -3.07 5.83 -18.27
CA GLY A 21 -1.80 6.44 -17.86
C GLY A 21 -1.56 6.38 -16.34
N VAL A 22 -2.56 5.95 -15.56
CA VAL A 22 -2.52 5.87 -14.10
C VAL A 22 -3.06 4.53 -13.64
N VAL A 23 -2.38 3.90 -12.69
CA VAL A 23 -2.85 2.73 -11.93
C VAL A 23 -2.91 3.09 -10.46
N ALA A 24 -4.06 2.88 -9.80
CA ALA A 24 -4.26 3.20 -8.40
C ALA A 24 -4.46 1.95 -7.54
N LEU A 25 -3.76 1.87 -6.40
CA LEU A 25 -3.72 0.76 -5.46
C LEU A 25 -4.16 1.23 -4.07
N HIS A 26 -5.25 0.66 -3.57
CA HIS A 26 -5.92 1.09 -2.32
C HIS A 26 -5.26 0.56 -1.05
N GLY A 27 -5.64 1.14 0.09
CA GLY A 27 -5.23 0.72 1.43
C GLY A 27 -5.87 -0.59 1.91
N TRP A 28 -5.43 -1.09 3.05
CA TRP A 28 -5.99 -2.28 3.70
C TRP A 28 -7.49 -2.13 3.96
N GLY A 29 -8.26 -3.19 3.69
CA GLY A 29 -9.72 -3.19 3.89
C GLY A 29 -10.51 -2.27 2.95
N ARG A 30 -9.86 -1.67 1.96
CA ARG A 30 -10.43 -0.72 1.01
C ARG A 30 -10.64 -1.37 -0.35
N ARG A 31 -10.97 -0.56 -1.38
CA ARG A 31 -11.22 -1.02 -2.75
C ARG A 31 -11.05 0.10 -3.76
N SER A 32 -11.11 -0.25 -5.03
CA SER A 32 -10.94 0.66 -6.18
C SER A 32 -11.85 1.88 -6.18
N ASP A 33 -13.04 1.81 -5.54
CA ASP A 33 -13.99 2.92 -5.45
C ASP A 33 -13.43 4.17 -4.77
N ASP A 34 -12.46 4.01 -3.87
CA ASP A 34 -11.84 5.12 -3.13
C ASP A 34 -11.17 6.15 -4.04
N PHE A 35 -10.80 5.75 -5.25
CA PHE A 35 -10.14 6.63 -6.21
C PHE A 35 -11.10 7.29 -7.20
N SER A 36 -12.41 7.09 -7.05
CA SER A 36 -13.38 7.56 -8.06
C SER A 36 -13.36 9.08 -8.24
N ALA A 37 -13.24 9.86 -7.17
CA ALA A 37 -13.15 11.31 -7.23
C ALA A 37 -11.79 11.77 -7.81
N LEU A 38 -10.69 11.16 -7.36
CA LEU A 38 -9.35 11.47 -7.83
C LEU A 38 -9.19 11.23 -9.33
N LEU A 39 -9.73 10.11 -9.85
CA LEU A 39 -9.56 9.66 -11.22
C LEU A 39 -10.67 10.12 -12.19
N ALA A 40 -11.60 10.97 -11.74
CA ALA A 40 -12.66 11.48 -12.58
C ALA A 40 -12.10 12.23 -13.81
N GLY A 41 -12.42 11.78 -15.03
CA GLY A 41 -11.94 12.38 -16.28
C GLY A 41 -10.48 12.06 -16.65
N ILE A 42 -9.83 11.11 -15.96
CA ILE A 42 -8.48 10.63 -16.27
C ILE A 42 -8.57 9.22 -16.84
N ASP A 43 -7.76 8.91 -17.85
CA ASP A 43 -7.61 7.55 -18.36
C ASP A 43 -6.78 6.72 -17.35
N ALA A 44 -7.45 5.93 -16.53
CA ALA A 44 -6.86 5.24 -15.39
C ALA A 44 -7.52 3.90 -15.09
N VAL A 45 -6.85 3.11 -14.27
CA VAL A 45 -7.39 1.90 -13.64
C VAL A 45 -7.14 1.97 -12.14
N ALA A 46 -8.19 1.82 -11.35
CA ALA A 46 -8.09 1.56 -9.91
C ALA A 46 -8.33 0.07 -9.68
N LEU A 47 -7.39 -0.63 -9.04
CA LEU A 47 -7.45 -2.07 -8.84
C LEU A 47 -7.98 -2.41 -7.46
N ASP A 48 -8.77 -3.48 -7.38
CA ASP A 48 -9.04 -4.19 -6.15
C ASP A 48 -7.89 -5.19 -5.93
N LEU A 49 -7.10 -4.99 -4.90
CA LEU A 49 -5.99 -5.88 -4.58
C LEU A 49 -6.51 -7.27 -4.14
N PRO A 50 -5.75 -8.37 -4.32
CA PRO A 50 -6.18 -9.71 -3.93
C PRO A 50 -6.72 -9.78 -2.50
N GLY A 51 -7.95 -10.35 -2.35
CA GLY A 51 -8.66 -10.43 -1.08
C GLY A 51 -9.49 -9.20 -0.71
N PHE A 52 -9.55 -8.20 -1.59
CA PHE A 52 -10.35 -6.99 -1.39
C PHE A 52 -11.27 -6.72 -2.59
N GLY A 53 -12.36 -5.98 -2.31
CA GLY A 53 -13.33 -5.60 -3.35
C GLY A 53 -13.88 -6.82 -4.09
N ALA A 54 -13.71 -6.86 -5.41
CA ALA A 54 -14.15 -7.97 -6.27
C ALA A 54 -13.04 -8.98 -6.56
N SER A 55 -11.78 -8.71 -6.16
CA SER A 55 -10.66 -9.63 -6.39
C SER A 55 -10.67 -10.77 -5.38
N PRO A 56 -10.50 -12.04 -5.83
CA PRO A 56 -10.44 -13.19 -4.93
C PRO A 56 -9.27 -13.10 -3.95
N ALA A 57 -9.42 -13.71 -2.78
CA ALA A 57 -8.33 -13.82 -1.82
C ALA A 57 -7.19 -14.68 -2.39
N PRO A 58 -5.93 -14.40 -2.05
CA PRO A 58 -4.81 -15.26 -2.44
C PRO A 58 -4.96 -16.63 -1.78
N GLN A 59 -4.43 -17.67 -2.43
CA GLN A 59 -4.46 -19.05 -1.88
C GLN A 59 -3.56 -19.19 -0.66
N GLU A 60 -2.42 -18.49 -0.66
CA GLU A 60 -1.44 -18.46 0.42
C GLU A 60 -1.14 -17.03 0.85
N ALA A 61 -0.69 -16.87 2.09
CA ALA A 61 -0.29 -15.55 2.59
C ALA A 61 0.94 -15.04 1.84
N MET A 62 0.88 -13.82 1.39
CA MET A 62 1.97 -13.15 0.68
C MET A 62 2.17 -11.72 1.21
N GLY A 63 3.41 -11.25 1.17
CA GLY A 63 3.76 -9.88 1.51
C GLY A 63 3.53 -8.92 0.34
N ALA A 64 3.94 -7.65 0.51
CA ALA A 64 3.74 -6.64 -0.52
C ALA A 64 4.42 -6.97 -1.86
N ALA A 65 5.54 -7.69 -1.85
CA ALA A 65 6.17 -8.18 -3.06
C ALA A 65 5.29 -9.17 -3.83
N GLY A 66 4.65 -10.13 -3.14
CA GLY A 66 3.71 -11.06 -3.79
C GLY A 66 2.47 -10.35 -4.35
N TYR A 67 2.00 -9.29 -3.68
CA TYR A 67 0.95 -8.43 -4.25
C TYR A 67 1.43 -7.66 -5.48
N ALA A 68 2.68 -7.22 -5.51
CA ALA A 68 3.28 -6.61 -6.69
C ALA A 68 3.32 -7.59 -7.87
N ASP A 69 3.70 -8.86 -7.63
CA ASP A 69 3.68 -9.90 -8.65
C ASP A 69 2.26 -10.18 -9.17
N ALA A 70 1.25 -10.15 -8.30
CA ALA A 70 -0.16 -10.31 -8.70
C ALA A 70 -0.66 -9.14 -9.57
N VAL A 71 -0.20 -7.91 -9.34
CA VAL A 71 -0.56 -6.70 -10.11
C VAL A 71 0.24 -6.59 -11.41
N LEU A 72 1.44 -7.16 -11.48
CA LEU A 72 2.36 -7.06 -12.61
C LEU A 72 1.74 -7.38 -13.99
N PRO A 73 0.91 -8.43 -14.16
CA PRO A 73 0.26 -8.69 -15.44
C PRO A 73 -0.64 -7.55 -15.93
N VAL A 74 -1.23 -6.78 -15.01
CA VAL A 74 -2.05 -5.61 -15.38
C VAL A 74 -1.15 -4.54 -16.00
N LEU A 75 -0.02 -4.21 -15.37
CA LEU A 75 0.92 -3.21 -15.91
C LEU A 75 1.47 -3.63 -17.27
N ARG A 76 1.83 -4.91 -17.42
CA ARG A 76 2.32 -5.46 -18.69
C ARG A 76 1.30 -5.40 -19.84
N SER A 77 0.02 -5.32 -19.52
CA SER A 77 -1.05 -5.19 -20.51
C SER A 77 -1.28 -3.76 -20.99
N LEU A 78 -0.66 -2.76 -20.35
CA LEU A 78 -0.79 -1.37 -20.72
C LEU A 78 0.16 -1.01 -21.89
N SER A 79 -0.24 -0.06 -22.71
CA SER A 79 0.52 0.38 -23.88
C SER A 79 1.77 1.22 -23.52
N SER A 80 1.82 1.77 -22.30
CA SER A 80 2.94 2.56 -21.78
C SER A 80 3.01 2.46 -20.26
N PRO A 81 4.20 2.65 -19.66
CA PRO A 81 4.36 2.66 -18.22
C PRO A 81 3.47 3.72 -17.55
N PRO A 82 2.59 3.36 -16.62
CA PRO A 82 1.71 4.29 -15.92
C PRO A 82 2.43 4.99 -14.76
N ILE A 83 1.83 6.07 -14.26
CA ILE A 83 2.04 6.55 -12.90
C ILE A 83 1.29 5.57 -11.97
N VAL A 84 1.96 5.08 -10.93
CA VAL A 84 1.32 4.21 -9.94
C VAL A 84 1.03 5.01 -8.67
N VAL A 85 -0.25 5.17 -8.36
CA VAL A 85 -0.73 5.79 -7.12
C VAL A 85 -0.92 4.71 -6.07
N GLY A 86 -0.21 4.80 -4.97
CA GLY A 86 -0.34 3.85 -3.87
C GLY A 86 -0.76 4.52 -2.56
N HIS A 87 -1.89 4.07 -2.00
CA HIS A 87 -2.33 4.52 -0.69
C HIS A 87 -2.11 3.44 0.37
N SER A 88 -1.48 3.79 1.49
CA SER A 88 -1.28 2.91 2.65
C SER A 88 -0.72 1.54 2.24
N PHE A 89 -1.45 0.43 2.38
CA PHE A 89 -1.02 -0.91 1.94
C PHE A 89 -0.69 -0.95 0.45
N GLY A 90 -1.52 -0.34 -0.40
CA GLY A 90 -1.27 -0.26 -1.85
C GLY A 90 0.01 0.49 -2.20
N GLY A 91 0.45 1.43 -1.36
CA GLY A 91 1.73 2.11 -1.54
C GLY A 91 2.94 1.20 -1.30
N ARG A 92 2.85 0.24 -0.35
CA ARG A 92 3.89 -0.79 -0.17
C ARG A 92 4.02 -1.67 -1.40
N VAL A 93 2.87 -2.07 -1.96
CA VAL A 93 2.81 -2.83 -3.22
C VAL A 93 3.43 -2.05 -4.37
N ALA A 94 3.10 -0.75 -4.50
CA ALA A 94 3.64 0.14 -5.52
C ALA A 94 5.17 0.28 -5.42
N VAL A 95 5.72 0.41 -4.19
CA VAL A 95 7.18 0.48 -3.97
C VAL A 95 7.85 -0.83 -4.37
N CYS A 96 7.33 -1.99 -3.96
CA CYS A 96 7.88 -3.28 -4.36
C CYS A 96 7.83 -3.46 -5.89
N LEU A 97 6.72 -3.08 -6.53
CA LEU A 97 6.53 -3.16 -7.96
C LEU A 97 7.54 -2.30 -8.73
N ALA A 98 7.71 -1.03 -8.34
CA ALA A 98 8.63 -0.11 -9.00
C ALA A 98 10.10 -0.46 -8.77
N ALA A 99 10.45 -1.00 -7.59
CA ALA A 99 11.81 -1.46 -7.31
C ALA A 99 12.18 -2.70 -8.14
N ALA A 100 11.23 -3.64 -8.33
CA ALA A 100 11.45 -4.86 -9.10
C ALA A 100 11.33 -4.64 -10.62
N HIS A 101 10.47 -3.73 -11.07
CA HIS A 101 10.12 -3.51 -12.48
C HIS A 101 10.09 -2.01 -12.83
N PRO A 102 11.21 -1.30 -12.72
CA PRO A 102 11.26 0.15 -12.97
C PRO A 102 10.83 0.51 -14.39
N ASP A 103 11.07 -0.35 -15.38
CA ASP A 103 10.70 -0.11 -16.78
C ASP A 103 9.18 -0.12 -17.03
N LEU A 104 8.39 -0.67 -16.08
CA LEU A 104 6.95 -0.75 -16.16
C LEU A 104 6.23 0.34 -15.34
N VAL A 105 6.97 1.24 -14.71
CA VAL A 105 6.42 2.31 -13.85
C VAL A 105 7.07 3.63 -14.25
N ARG A 106 6.25 4.62 -14.64
CA ARG A 106 6.72 5.96 -14.98
C ARG A 106 7.14 6.77 -13.74
N GLY A 107 6.43 6.59 -12.64
CA GLY A 107 6.66 7.26 -11.37
C GLY A 107 5.68 6.80 -10.30
N LEU A 108 5.97 7.13 -9.05
CA LEU A 108 5.15 6.78 -7.89
C LEU A 108 4.52 8.03 -7.26
N VAL A 109 3.22 7.93 -6.95
CA VAL A 109 2.55 8.86 -6.03
C VAL A 109 2.12 8.08 -4.79
N LEU A 110 2.65 8.44 -3.62
CA LEU A 110 2.47 7.71 -2.38
C LEU A 110 1.75 8.56 -1.33
N THR A 111 0.73 8.00 -0.67
CA THR A 111 -0.02 8.67 0.39
C THR A 111 -0.23 7.74 1.58
N GLY A 112 0.10 8.19 2.80
CA GLY A 112 -0.16 7.45 4.04
C GLY A 112 0.51 6.07 4.11
N VAL A 113 1.68 5.86 3.50
CA VAL A 113 2.32 4.54 3.36
C VAL A 113 3.27 4.25 4.52
N PRO A 114 3.07 3.17 5.30
CA PRO A 114 4.01 2.79 6.36
C PRO A 114 5.24 2.08 5.75
N LEU A 115 6.20 2.88 5.24
CA LEU A 115 7.36 2.46 4.45
C LEU A 115 8.55 2.00 5.30
N VAL A 116 8.69 2.57 6.51
CA VAL A 116 9.79 2.26 7.42
C VAL A 116 9.25 1.86 8.78
N ARG A 117 9.98 1.00 9.48
CA ARG A 117 9.59 0.64 10.85
C ARG A 117 9.83 1.81 11.79
N ARG A 118 8.83 2.13 12.62
CA ARG A 118 9.05 3.06 13.73
C ARG A 118 10.08 2.49 14.70
N HIS A 119 11.25 3.10 14.75
CA HIS A 119 12.20 2.87 15.83
C HIS A 119 11.59 3.41 17.14
N GLY A 120 11.35 2.55 18.12
CA GLY A 120 10.74 2.94 19.39
C GLY A 120 9.28 2.54 19.58
N GLY A 121 8.71 1.71 18.69
CA GLY A 121 7.40 1.11 18.90
C GLY A 121 7.28 0.46 20.28
N ARG A 122 6.12 0.61 20.93
CA ARG A 122 5.87 0.10 22.29
C ARG A 122 6.25 -1.38 22.36
N ARG A 123 7.32 -1.70 23.09
CA ARG A 123 7.78 -3.09 23.27
C ARG A 123 6.59 -3.93 23.78
N PRO A 124 6.36 -5.11 23.23
CA PRO A 124 5.31 -5.99 23.75
C PRO A 124 5.45 -6.16 25.24
N SER A 125 4.34 -6.04 25.99
CA SER A 125 4.38 -6.17 27.45
C SER A 125 5.06 -7.49 27.85
N TRP A 126 5.73 -7.51 28.99
CA TRP A 126 6.40 -8.71 29.51
C TRP A 126 5.43 -9.90 29.60
N THR A 127 4.16 -9.65 29.98
CA THR A 127 3.11 -10.67 30.02
C THR A 127 2.82 -11.28 28.65
N TYR A 128 2.78 -10.47 27.58
CA TYR A 128 2.60 -10.99 26.22
C TYR A 128 3.81 -11.78 25.74
N ARG A 129 5.02 -11.34 26.12
CA ARG A 129 6.27 -12.09 25.82
C ARG A 129 6.27 -13.46 26.50
N MET A 130 5.85 -13.54 27.78
CA MET A 130 5.71 -14.81 28.49
C MET A 130 4.67 -15.72 27.84
N LEU A 131 3.48 -15.20 27.51
CA LEU A 131 2.43 -15.96 26.82
C LEU A 131 2.92 -16.50 25.46
N ARG A 132 3.65 -15.69 24.70
CA ARG A 132 4.25 -16.11 23.42
C ARG A 132 5.33 -17.19 23.60
N SER A 133 6.12 -17.13 24.67
CA SER A 133 7.10 -18.17 24.98
C SER A 133 6.42 -19.46 25.42
N ALA A 134 5.42 -19.39 26.29
CA ALA A 134 4.61 -20.54 26.69
C ALA A 134 3.89 -21.20 25.51
N HIS A 135 3.38 -20.40 24.56
CA HIS A 135 2.80 -20.90 23.32
C HIS A 135 3.83 -21.63 22.45
N ARG A 136 5.05 -21.11 22.30
CA ARG A 136 6.15 -21.81 21.58
C ARG A 136 6.56 -23.12 22.24
N MET A 137 6.40 -23.23 23.54
CA MET A 137 6.64 -24.47 24.31
C MET A 137 5.42 -25.39 24.36
N HIS A 138 4.39 -25.14 23.54
CA HIS A 138 3.12 -25.86 23.49
C HIS A 138 2.35 -25.92 24.83
N LEU A 139 2.67 -25.04 25.79
CA LEU A 139 1.96 -24.93 27.08
C LEU A 139 0.65 -24.14 26.99
N ILE A 140 0.43 -23.42 25.89
CA ILE A 140 -0.79 -22.67 25.59
C ILE A 140 -1.25 -23.04 24.19
N SER A 141 -2.53 -23.40 24.04
CA SER A 141 -3.12 -23.75 22.76
C SER A 141 -3.19 -22.56 21.78
N ASP A 142 -3.20 -22.84 20.47
CA ASP A 142 -3.37 -21.85 19.40
C ASP A 142 -4.62 -21.00 19.60
N ALA A 143 -5.75 -21.63 19.98
CA ALA A 143 -7.01 -20.93 20.23
C ALA A 143 -6.91 -19.90 21.36
N ARG A 144 -6.18 -20.23 22.45
CA ARG A 144 -5.99 -19.32 23.58
C ARG A 144 -5.04 -18.17 23.22
N MET A 145 -3.98 -18.47 22.50
CA MET A 145 -3.06 -17.44 22.02
C MET A 145 -3.73 -16.51 21.02
N GLU A 146 -4.59 -17.03 20.14
CA GLU A 146 -5.37 -16.26 19.20
C GLU A 146 -6.39 -15.35 19.91
N ALA A 147 -7.05 -15.82 20.96
CA ALA A 147 -7.93 -14.97 21.78
C ALA A 147 -7.18 -13.78 22.41
N VAL A 148 -5.93 -14.00 22.85
CA VAL A 148 -5.06 -12.92 23.35
C VAL A 148 -4.68 -11.94 22.25
N ARG A 149 -4.33 -12.44 21.06
CA ARG A 149 -4.02 -11.61 19.87
C ARG A 149 -5.21 -10.76 19.46
N ARG A 150 -6.41 -11.35 19.40
CA ARG A 150 -7.66 -10.62 19.07
C ARG A 150 -7.97 -9.51 20.08
N ARG A 151 -7.83 -9.76 21.39
CA ARG A 151 -8.07 -8.73 22.41
C ARG A 151 -7.12 -7.54 22.31
N ARG A 152 -5.91 -7.74 21.82
CA ARG A 152 -4.85 -6.70 21.71
C ARG A 152 -4.67 -6.17 20.32
N GLY A 153 -5.23 -6.84 19.31
CA GLY A 153 -5.08 -6.51 17.90
C GLY A 153 -5.82 -5.24 17.50
N SER A 154 -5.36 -4.64 16.41
CA SER A 154 -6.05 -3.53 15.75
C SER A 154 -7.46 -3.93 15.28
N PRO A 155 -8.33 -2.96 14.94
CA PRO A 155 -9.60 -3.26 14.28
C PRO A 155 -9.41 -4.15 13.05
N ASP A 156 -8.42 -3.87 12.22
CA ASP A 156 -8.10 -4.65 11.01
C ASP A 156 -7.74 -6.10 11.34
N TYR A 157 -6.93 -6.31 12.40
CA TYR A 157 -6.59 -7.68 12.84
C TYR A 157 -7.83 -8.46 13.30
N ARG A 158 -8.78 -7.78 13.95
CA ARG A 158 -10.03 -8.41 14.39
C ARG A 158 -10.97 -8.73 13.23
N ALA A 159 -11.01 -7.86 12.22
CA ALA A 159 -11.84 -8.04 11.03
C ALA A 159 -11.27 -9.09 10.07
N ALA A 160 -9.94 -9.16 9.94
CA ALA A 160 -9.29 -10.11 9.06
C ALA A 160 -9.46 -11.56 9.55
N SER A 161 -9.63 -12.51 8.62
CA SER A 161 -9.75 -13.95 8.89
C SER A 161 -8.99 -14.77 7.85
N GLY A 162 -8.71 -16.05 8.16
CA GLY A 162 -8.02 -16.95 7.25
C GLY A 162 -6.72 -16.36 6.71
N VAL A 163 -6.44 -16.59 5.44
CA VAL A 163 -5.23 -16.15 4.74
C VAL A 163 -5.02 -14.62 4.84
N MET A 164 -6.09 -13.82 4.83
CA MET A 164 -5.99 -12.37 4.91
C MET A 164 -5.45 -11.87 6.27
N ARG A 165 -5.68 -12.63 7.34
CA ARG A 165 -5.05 -12.31 8.63
C ARG A 165 -3.55 -12.54 8.61
N ASP A 166 -3.11 -13.62 7.97
CA ASP A 166 -1.69 -13.93 7.83
C ASP A 166 -1.00 -12.89 6.94
N VAL A 167 -1.65 -12.46 5.86
CA VAL A 167 -1.21 -11.33 5.02
C VAL A 167 -1.04 -10.06 5.86
N LEU A 168 -2.03 -9.71 6.71
CA LEU A 168 -1.92 -8.52 7.58
C LEU A 168 -0.73 -8.62 8.53
N VAL A 169 -0.53 -9.81 9.12
CA VAL A 169 0.62 -10.06 10.04
C VAL A 169 1.95 -9.93 9.30
N MET A 170 2.06 -10.40 8.07
CA MET A 170 3.24 -10.19 7.22
C MET A 170 3.43 -8.69 6.97
N ALA A 171 2.42 -8.01 6.45
CA ALA A 171 2.46 -6.61 6.08
C ALA A 171 2.91 -5.68 7.23
N VAL A 172 2.43 -5.89 8.47
CA VAL A 172 2.84 -5.05 9.61
C VAL A 172 4.26 -5.34 10.11
N ASN A 173 4.88 -6.44 9.65
CA ASN A 173 6.25 -6.83 10.00
C ASN A 173 7.27 -6.50 8.90
N GLU A 174 6.84 -6.08 7.72
CA GLU A 174 7.71 -5.70 6.61
C GLU A 174 8.27 -4.28 6.80
N SER A 175 9.39 -4.03 6.17
CA SER A 175 10.07 -2.75 6.06
C SER A 175 10.64 -2.64 4.65
N TYR A 176 10.72 -1.43 4.11
CA TYR A 176 10.97 -1.25 2.68
C TYR A 176 12.17 -0.35 2.39
N GLU A 177 13.08 -0.17 3.35
CA GLU A 177 14.26 0.69 3.21
C GLU A 177 15.12 0.28 2.01
N ASP A 178 15.34 -1.03 1.79
CA ASP A 178 16.11 -1.53 0.66
C ASP A 178 15.41 -1.24 -0.68
N GLN A 179 14.09 -1.43 -0.74
CA GLN A 179 13.30 -1.11 -1.93
C GLN A 179 13.31 0.40 -2.21
N LEU A 180 13.17 1.24 -1.19
CA LEU A 180 13.22 2.71 -1.33
C LEU A 180 14.57 3.17 -1.87
N ALA A 181 15.67 2.63 -1.35
CA ALA A 181 17.02 2.93 -1.83
C ALA A 181 17.28 2.40 -3.25
N GLY A 182 16.59 1.33 -3.64
CA GLY A 182 16.70 0.73 -4.97
C GLY A 182 15.80 1.34 -6.04
N LEU A 183 14.94 2.31 -5.72
CA LEU A 183 14.04 2.94 -6.70
C LEU A 183 14.82 3.68 -7.79
N ARG A 184 14.35 3.55 -9.03
CA ARG A 184 14.92 4.20 -10.22
C ARG A 184 13.89 5.08 -10.94
N VAL A 185 12.74 5.26 -10.34
CA VAL A 185 11.66 6.11 -10.86
C VAL A 185 11.42 7.28 -9.89
N PRO A 186 10.97 8.43 -10.37
CA PRO A 186 10.68 9.56 -9.50
C PRO A 186 9.51 9.26 -8.56
N VAL A 187 9.57 9.80 -7.34
CA VAL A 187 8.57 9.59 -6.28
C VAL A 187 8.02 10.92 -5.79
N ARG A 188 6.71 11.02 -5.74
CA ARG A 188 5.99 12.14 -5.15
C ARG A 188 5.18 11.62 -3.97
N MET A 189 5.44 12.13 -2.78
CA MET A 189 4.71 11.77 -1.57
C MET A 189 3.81 12.93 -1.16
N VAL A 190 2.56 12.63 -0.85
CA VAL A 190 1.61 13.60 -0.27
C VAL A 190 1.07 13.03 1.03
N TRP A 191 1.16 13.80 2.09
CA TRP A 191 0.85 13.31 3.43
C TRP A 191 -0.03 14.25 4.20
N GLY A 192 -1.01 13.71 4.91
CA GLY A 192 -1.80 14.50 5.86
C GLY A 192 -0.99 14.82 7.11
N GLU A 193 -0.99 16.08 7.55
CA GLU A 193 -0.32 16.51 8.77
C GLU A 193 -0.88 15.80 10.00
N ASP A 194 -2.19 15.53 9.99
CA ASP A 194 -2.94 14.89 11.09
C ASP A 194 -3.06 13.36 10.92
N ASP A 195 -2.27 12.74 10.03
CA ASP A 195 -2.27 11.29 9.84
C ASP A 195 -1.78 10.57 11.11
N ARG A 196 -2.71 9.95 11.83
CA ARG A 196 -2.43 9.20 13.07
C ARG A 196 -2.11 7.73 12.82
N GLU A 197 -2.47 7.19 11.66
CA GLU A 197 -2.18 5.81 11.28
C GLU A 197 -0.74 5.67 10.81
N THR A 198 -0.33 6.58 9.90
CA THR A 198 1.04 6.68 9.41
C THR A 198 1.53 8.12 9.55
N PRO A 199 2.04 8.50 10.72
CA PRO A 199 2.49 9.88 10.97
C PRO A 199 3.56 10.35 9.98
N VAL A 200 3.56 11.65 9.70
CA VAL A 200 4.47 12.33 8.74
C VAL A 200 5.95 11.99 8.96
N ASP A 201 6.35 11.69 10.19
CA ASP A 201 7.74 11.31 10.49
C ASP A 201 8.19 10.06 9.72
N ILE A 202 7.27 9.13 9.45
CA ILE A 202 7.55 7.95 8.63
C ILE A 202 7.86 8.37 7.19
N ALA A 203 7.09 9.30 6.64
CA ALA A 203 7.34 9.84 5.30
C ALA A 203 8.68 10.60 5.23
N ARG A 204 9.02 11.38 6.26
CA ARG A 204 10.30 12.11 6.32
C ARG A 204 11.50 11.16 6.36
N VAL A 205 11.41 10.07 7.14
CA VAL A 205 12.47 9.05 7.17
C VAL A 205 12.59 8.36 5.82
N ALA A 206 11.47 7.96 5.22
CA ALA A 206 11.46 7.33 3.89
C ALA A 206 12.03 8.28 2.81
N LEU A 207 11.69 9.58 2.87
CA LEU A 207 12.28 10.60 1.99
C LEU A 207 13.81 10.65 2.15
N GLY A 208 14.31 10.67 3.39
CA GLY A 208 15.75 10.65 3.66
C GLY A 208 16.45 9.47 3.01
N VAL A 209 15.91 8.24 3.19
CA VAL A 209 16.46 7.02 2.56
C VAL A 209 16.53 7.15 1.05
N MET A 210 15.48 7.67 0.40
CA MET A 210 15.44 7.86 -1.05
C MET A 210 16.45 8.91 -1.53
N LEU A 211 16.52 10.05 -0.86
CA LEU A 211 17.43 11.15 -1.23
C LEU A 211 18.91 10.74 -1.04
N ASP A 212 19.24 10.03 0.04
CA ASP A 212 20.58 9.51 0.31
C ASP A 212 21.03 8.50 -0.77
N ALA A 213 20.07 7.78 -1.37
CA ALA A 213 20.31 6.88 -2.49
C ALA A 213 20.26 7.56 -3.87
N GLY A 214 20.03 8.87 -3.95
CA GLY A 214 19.97 9.64 -5.20
C GLY A 214 18.66 9.52 -5.98
N VAL A 215 17.58 9.05 -5.34
CA VAL A 215 16.25 8.98 -5.96
C VAL A 215 15.63 10.38 -6.04
N ASP A 216 15.05 10.73 -7.19
CA ASP A 216 14.23 11.96 -7.31
C ASP A 216 12.93 11.80 -6.50
N ALA A 217 12.93 12.27 -5.26
CA ALA A 217 11.82 12.16 -4.33
C ALA A 217 11.45 13.51 -3.72
N ARG A 218 10.13 13.75 -3.51
CA ARG A 218 9.60 14.96 -2.86
C ARG A 218 8.47 14.58 -1.92
N LEU A 219 8.28 15.38 -0.87
CA LEU A 219 7.21 15.22 0.12
C LEU A 219 6.47 16.53 0.31
N ASP A 220 5.16 16.50 0.06
CA ASP A 220 4.24 17.58 0.39
C ASP A 220 3.39 17.17 1.60
N VAL A 221 3.31 18.05 2.60
CA VAL A 221 2.50 17.83 3.82
C VAL A 221 1.30 18.75 3.77
N ILE A 222 0.10 18.17 3.85
CA ILE A 222 -1.18 18.87 3.73
C ILE A 222 -1.74 19.14 5.12
N SER A 223 -1.82 20.40 5.48
CA SER A 223 -2.33 20.83 6.80
C SER A 223 -3.81 20.48 6.96
N GLY A 224 -4.17 20.02 8.16
CA GLY A 224 -5.55 19.64 8.51
C GLY A 224 -6.10 18.43 7.74
N ALA A 225 -5.24 17.63 7.13
CA ALA A 225 -5.65 16.42 6.42
C ALA A 225 -5.23 15.17 7.20
N GLY A 226 -6.07 14.12 7.15
CA GLY A 226 -5.86 12.84 7.80
C GLY A 226 -5.20 11.80 6.89
N HIS A 227 -5.47 10.52 7.20
CA HIS A 227 -4.86 9.38 6.50
C HIS A 227 -5.36 9.21 5.07
N PHE A 228 -6.66 9.46 4.81
CA PHE A 228 -7.32 9.08 3.57
C PHE A 228 -7.31 10.19 2.50
N LEU A 229 -6.14 10.79 2.22
CA LEU A 229 -5.99 11.89 1.26
C LEU A 229 -6.64 11.65 -0.12
N PRO A 230 -6.52 10.47 -0.78
CA PRO A 230 -7.16 10.25 -2.07
C PRO A 230 -8.69 10.37 -2.05
N VAL A 231 -9.30 10.21 -0.87
CA VAL A 231 -10.75 10.30 -0.65
C VAL A 231 -11.16 11.65 -0.10
N GLU A 232 -10.42 12.14 0.92
CA GLU A 232 -10.77 13.35 1.68
C GLU A 232 -10.34 14.65 0.97
N ARG A 233 -9.22 14.58 0.26
CA ARG A 233 -8.56 15.73 -0.41
C ARG A 233 -8.00 15.33 -1.78
N PRO A 234 -8.81 14.74 -2.70
CA PRO A 234 -8.35 14.30 -4.01
C PRO A 234 -7.66 15.41 -4.82
N GLU A 235 -8.05 16.69 -4.61
CA GLU A 235 -7.48 17.86 -5.24
C GLU A 235 -5.98 18.06 -4.91
N THR A 236 -5.50 17.54 -3.80
CA THR A 236 -4.07 17.63 -3.41
C THR A 236 -3.20 16.58 -4.10
N VAL A 237 -3.80 15.45 -4.48
CA VAL A 237 -3.10 14.36 -5.16
C VAL A 237 -3.22 14.48 -6.67
N ARG A 238 -4.32 15.05 -7.17
CA ARG A 238 -4.63 15.13 -8.59
C ARG A 238 -3.55 15.78 -9.47
N PRO A 239 -2.93 16.90 -9.11
CA PRO A 239 -1.87 17.50 -9.94
C PRO A 239 -0.69 16.56 -10.18
N LEU A 240 -0.42 15.65 -9.24
CA LEU A 240 0.69 14.69 -9.31
C LEU A 240 0.43 13.51 -10.24
N ILE A 241 -0.78 13.32 -10.73
CA ILE A 241 -1.12 12.25 -11.67
C ILE A 241 -1.39 12.77 -13.08
N GLU A 242 -1.23 14.07 -13.29
CA GLU A 242 -1.37 14.70 -14.61
C GLU A 242 -0.06 14.63 -15.41
N PRO A 243 -0.11 14.50 -16.74
CA PRO A 243 1.07 14.26 -17.57
C PRO A 243 2.18 15.30 -17.48
N GLY A 244 1.86 16.52 -17.03
CA GLY A 244 2.81 17.64 -16.94
C GLY A 244 3.88 17.50 -15.85
N GLU A 245 3.59 16.81 -14.78
CA GLU A 245 4.48 16.67 -13.60
C GLU A 245 5.69 15.74 -13.85
N TRP A 246 5.60 14.83 -14.81
CA TRP A 246 6.54 13.72 -15.04
C TRP A 246 7.40 13.88 -16.30
N ARG A 247 7.83 15.10 -16.60
CA ARG A 247 8.70 15.41 -17.75
C ARG A 247 10.18 15.33 -17.40
#